data_3a7ca51e9814ac4ae2c2db53fb02bf21
#
_entry.id   3a7ca51e9814ac4ae2c2db53fb02bf21
#
_cell.length_a   1.000
_cell.length_b   1.000
_cell.length_c   1.000
_cell.angle_alpha   90.00
_cell.angle_beta   90.00
_cell.angle_gamma   90.00
#
_symmetry.space_group_name_H-M   'P 1'
#
loop_
_entity.id
_entity.type
_entity.pdbx_description
1 polymer ?
#
loop_
_entity_poly.entity_id
_entity_poly.type
_entity_poly.pdbx_seq_one_letter_code
_entity_poly.pdbx_strand_id
1 'polypeptide(L)'
;MSYTLPELGYAYDALEPHFDAQTMEIHHTKHHQAYVNNANAVLETLPAEFSEMCAGQLISQLDKIPAEKRTALRNNAGGHANHSLFWKSLKKGTTLQGDLKAAIERDFGSVENFKAEFEKAAATRFGSGWAWLVINQGKLSVVSTANQDSPLMGKEIAGCEGFPLLGL
;
A
#
# COMPACT_ATOMS: atom_id res chain seq x y z
N MET A 1 -6.99 -6.74 19.12
CA MET A 1 -6.38 -7.81 18.25
C MET A 1 -5.07 -7.27 17.71
N SER A 2 -3.99 -8.06 17.69
CA SER A 2 -2.69 -7.61 17.15
C SER A 2 -2.60 -7.88 15.65
N TYR A 3 -1.87 -7.05 14.92
CA TYR A 3 -1.54 -7.34 13.53
C TYR A 3 -0.56 -8.52 13.46
N THR A 4 -0.65 -9.28 12.40
CA THR A 4 0.25 -10.39 12.09
C THR A 4 0.80 -10.22 10.69
N LEU A 5 2.03 -10.72 10.45
CA LEU A 5 2.60 -10.75 9.11
C LEU A 5 1.74 -11.67 8.22
N PRO A 6 1.14 -11.17 7.13
CA PRO A 6 0.36 -12.02 6.24
C PRO A 6 1.27 -12.98 5.47
N GLU A 7 0.78 -14.18 5.21
CA GLU A 7 1.47 -15.09 4.30
C GLU A 7 1.40 -14.55 2.86
N LEU A 8 2.44 -14.81 2.07
CA LEU A 8 2.47 -14.40 0.66
C LEU A 8 1.45 -15.16 -0.20
N GLY A 9 1.22 -16.43 0.11
CA GLY A 9 0.41 -17.34 -0.72
C GLY A 9 1.16 -17.89 -1.95
N TYR A 10 2.47 -17.60 -2.08
CA TYR A 10 3.36 -18.14 -3.11
C TYR A 10 4.79 -18.23 -2.56
N ALA A 11 5.63 -19.04 -3.19
CA ALA A 11 7.03 -19.22 -2.78
C ALA A 11 7.86 -17.95 -3.03
N TYR A 12 8.93 -17.76 -2.28
CA TYR A 12 9.81 -16.59 -2.45
C TYR A 12 10.45 -16.49 -3.84
N ASP A 13 10.69 -17.61 -4.51
CA ASP A 13 11.26 -17.69 -5.87
C ASP A 13 10.20 -17.57 -6.99
N ALA A 14 8.93 -17.51 -6.64
CA ALA A 14 7.83 -17.54 -7.62
C ALA A 14 7.84 -16.38 -8.63
N LEU A 15 8.49 -15.26 -8.30
CA LEU A 15 8.55 -14.06 -9.15
C LEU A 15 9.87 -13.94 -9.91
N GLU A 16 10.77 -14.92 -9.77
CA GLU A 16 12.02 -14.91 -10.55
C GLU A 16 11.76 -15.00 -12.07
N PRO A 17 12.58 -14.36 -12.89
CA PRO A 17 13.80 -13.61 -12.59
C PRO A 17 13.58 -12.13 -12.21
N HIS A 18 12.36 -11.66 -12.04
CA HIS A 18 12.05 -10.24 -11.79
C HIS A 18 12.38 -9.80 -10.36
N PHE A 19 12.07 -10.66 -9.39
CA PHE A 19 12.45 -10.51 -7.99
C PHE A 19 13.11 -11.82 -7.54
N ASP A 20 14.31 -11.74 -6.99
CA ASP A 20 14.98 -12.94 -6.47
C ASP A 20 14.41 -13.36 -5.12
N ALA A 21 14.59 -14.66 -4.80
CA ALA A 21 14.05 -15.24 -3.58
C ALA A 21 14.58 -14.57 -2.31
N GLN A 22 15.85 -14.20 -2.27
CA GLN A 22 16.46 -13.55 -1.11
C GLN A 22 15.86 -12.17 -0.85
N THR A 23 15.68 -11.37 -1.90
CA THR A 23 15.03 -10.05 -1.80
C THR A 23 13.60 -10.19 -1.27
N MET A 24 12.83 -11.14 -1.79
CA MET A 24 11.46 -11.38 -1.35
C MET A 24 11.41 -11.81 0.12
N GLU A 25 12.27 -12.73 0.53
CA GLU A 25 12.33 -13.20 1.91
C GLU A 25 12.68 -12.09 2.89
N ILE A 26 13.71 -11.29 2.59
CA ILE A 26 14.14 -10.17 3.44
C ILE A 26 13.05 -9.10 3.49
N HIS A 27 12.47 -8.73 2.37
CA HIS A 27 11.43 -7.71 2.30
C HIS A 27 10.18 -8.12 3.09
N HIS A 28 9.81 -9.40 3.07
CA HIS A 28 8.69 -9.94 3.82
C HIS A 28 9.02 -10.14 5.31
N THR A 29 10.05 -10.93 5.62
CA THR A 29 10.31 -11.38 7.00
C THR A 29 11.04 -10.35 7.86
N LYS A 30 11.73 -9.38 7.28
CA LYS A 30 12.44 -8.32 8.00
C LYS A 30 11.71 -6.99 7.92
N HIS A 31 11.52 -6.44 6.72
CA HIS A 31 10.92 -5.11 6.58
C HIS A 31 9.44 -5.09 6.94
N HIS A 32 8.63 -5.94 6.34
CA HIS A 32 7.20 -5.98 6.67
C HIS A 32 6.96 -6.39 8.13
N GLN A 33 7.69 -7.40 8.62
CA GLN A 33 7.58 -7.82 10.03
C GLN A 33 7.91 -6.69 11.00
N ALA A 34 8.89 -5.84 10.69
CA ALA A 34 9.22 -4.69 11.52
C ALA A 34 8.06 -3.69 11.63
N TYR A 35 7.38 -3.41 10.51
CA TYR A 35 6.19 -2.56 10.53
C TYR A 35 5.08 -3.15 11.42
N VAL A 36 4.85 -4.45 11.31
CA VAL A 36 3.87 -5.16 12.16
C VAL A 36 4.23 -5.03 13.64
N ASN A 37 5.47 -5.33 14.00
CA ASN A 37 5.93 -5.29 15.38
C ASN A 37 5.82 -3.88 15.97
N ASN A 38 6.27 -2.88 15.24
CA ASN A 38 6.25 -1.48 15.68
C ASN A 38 4.82 -0.93 15.80
N ALA A 39 3.94 -1.26 14.86
CA ALA A 39 2.53 -0.86 14.94
C ALA A 39 1.86 -1.50 16.17
N ASN A 40 2.08 -2.78 16.41
CA ASN A 40 1.53 -3.47 17.58
C ASN A 40 2.02 -2.87 18.90
N ALA A 41 3.30 -2.52 19.00
CA ALA A 41 3.85 -1.89 20.19
C ALA A 41 3.14 -0.56 20.55
N VAL A 42 2.79 0.22 19.53
CA VAL A 42 2.03 1.46 19.74
C VAL A 42 0.57 1.16 20.10
N LEU A 43 -0.06 0.19 19.42
CA LEU A 43 -1.46 -0.17 19.65
C LEU A 43 -1.70 -0.71 21.07
N GLU A 44 -0.73 -1.39 21.67
CA GLU A 44 -0.79 -1.84 23.06
C GLU A 44 -0.94 -0.68 24.07
N THR A 45 -0.55 0.51 23.70
CA THR A 45 -0.66 1.72 24.53
C THR A 45 -1.96 2.51 24.30
N LEU A 46 -2.82 2.04 23.41
CA LEU A 46 -4.05 2.70 23.00
C LEU A 46 -5.30 1.92 23.41
N PRO A 47 -6.47 2.58 23.48
CA PRO A 47 -7.74 1.88 23.68
C PRO A 47 -7.98 0.76 22.67
N ALA A 48 -8.64 -0.32 23.10
CA ALA A 48 -8.90 -1.52 22.30
C ALA A 48 -9.62 -1.23 20.97
N GLU A 49 -10.42 -0.17 20.91
CA GLU A 49 -11.11 0.23 19.67
C GLU A 49 -10.15 0.40 18.49
N PHE A 50 -8.94 0.90 18.72
CA PHE A 50 -7.93 1.08 17.67
C PHE A 50 -7.29 -0.24 17.26
N SER A 51 -7.00 -1.14 18.21
CA SER A 51 -6.40 -2.44 17.90
C SER A 51 -7.38 -3.44 17.28
N GLU A 52 -8.67 -3.16 17.28
CA GLU A 52 -9.70 -3.94 16.61
C GLU A 52 -9.88 -3.56 15.14
N MET A 53 -9.38 -2.39 14.74
CA MET A 53 -9.40 -1.94 13.34
C MET A 53 -8.34 -2.66 12.52
N CYS A 54 -8.65 -3.04 11.27
CA CYS A 54 -7.60 -3.41 10.34
C CYS A 54 -6.71 -2.20 10.01
N ALA A 55 -5.51 -2.45 9.51
CA ALA A 55 -4.55 -1.37 9.26
C ALA A 55 -5.09 -0.28 8.32
N GLY A 56 -5.81 -0.68 7.27
CA GLY A 56 -6.44 0.27 6.34
C GLY A 56 -7.49 1.17 7.01
N GLN A 57 -8.31 0.61 7.90
CA GLN A 57 -9.26 1.39 8.69
C GLN A 57 -8.55 2.34 9.65
N LEU A 58 -7.52 1.85 10.32
CA LEU A 58 -6.77 2.65 11.29
C LEU A 58 -6.13 3.88 10.62
N ILE A 59 -5.44 3.69 9.50
CA ILE A 59 -4.76 4.81 8.82
C ILE A 59 -5.72 5.78 8.15
N SER A 60 -6.96 5.40 7.88
CA SER A 60 -8.01 6.31 7.42
C SER A 60 -8.59 7.19 8.54
N GLN A 61 -8.23 6.93 9.79
CA GLN A 61 -8.73 7.60 10.98
C GLN A 61 -7.60 8.13 11.88
N LEU A 62 -6.47 8.52 11.29
CA LEU A 62 -5.31 9.03 12.03
C LEU A 62 -5.62 10.26 12.88
N ASP A 63 -6.57 11.09 12.47
CA ASP A 63 -7.03 12.25 13.20
C ASP A 63 -7.66 11.92 14.57
N LYS A 64 -8.20 10.69 14.72
CA LYS A 64 -8.78 10.19 15.98
C LYS A 64 -7.74 9.63 16.94
N ILE A 65 -6.52 9.40 16.48
CA ILE A 65 -5.43 8.86 17.28
C ILE A 65 -4.77 10.02 18.05
N PRO A 66 -4.41 9.83 19.34
CA PRO A 66 -3.66 10.82 20.11
C PRO A 66 -2.43 11.31 19.34
N ALA A 67 -2.23 12.63 19.35
CA ALA A 67 -1.23 13.30 18.51
C ALA A 67 0.19 12.71 18.65
N GLU A 68 0.58 12.34 19.87
CA GLU A 68 1.90 11.77 20.18
C GLU A 68 2.11 10.36 19.64
N LYS A 69 1.04 9.65 19.27
CA LYS A 69 1.08 8.29 18.68
C LYS A 69 0.86 8.28 17.16
N ARG A 70 0.36 9.37 16.64
CA ARG A 70 -0.11 9.47 15.25
C ARG A 70 1.00 9.22 14.23
N THR A 71 2.16 9.83 14.41
CA THR A 71 3.30 9.65 13.48
C THR A 71 3.80 8.21 13.45
N ALA A 72 3.90 7.56 14.60
CA ALA A 72 4.33 6.16 14.68
C ALA A 72 3.35 5.23 13.96
N LEU A 73 2.05 5.43 14.10
CA LEU A 73 1.04 4.61 13.40
C LEU A 73 0.93 4.97 11.92
N ARG A 74 1.07 6.23 11.54
CA ARG A 74 1.18 6.64 10.14
C ARG A 74 2.28 5.84 9.44
N ASN A 75 3.47 5.77 10.04
CA ASN A 75 4.61 5.07 9.44
C ASN A 75 4.46 3.54 9.50
N ASN A 76 4.08 2.98 10.62
CA ASN A 76 4.15 1.53 10.83
C ASN A 76 2.85 0.82 10.45
N ALA A 77 1.67 1.33 10.79
CA ALA A 77 0.41 0.79 10.29
C ALA A 77 0.25 1.09 8.78
N GLY A 78 0.73 2.24 8.32
CA GLY A 78 0.84 2.54 6.89
C GLY A 78 1.74 1.56 6.16
N GLY A 79 2.94 1.30 6.68
CA GLY A 79 3.85 0.30 6.12
C GLY A 79 3.24 -1.10 6.07
N HIS A 80 2.56 -1.52 7.13
CA HIS A 80 1.86 -2.81 7.16
C HIS A 80 0.74 -2.87 6.11
N ALA A 81 -0.11 -1.86 6.02
CA ALA A 81 -1.19 -1.82 5.03
C ALA A 81 -0.65 -1.83 3.59
N ASN A 82 0.36 -1.01 3.31
CA ASN A 82 0.95 -0.87 1.97
C ASN A 82 1.59 -2.17 1.50
N HIS A 83 2.39 -2.83 2.35
CA HIS A 83 3.04 -4.09 2.02
C HIS A 83 2.05 -5.25 1.90
N SER A 84 0.97 -5.25 2.68
CA SER A 84 -0.09 -6.26 2.55
C SER A 84 -0.77 -6.20 1.18
N LEU A 85 -1.02 -5.01 0.66
CA LEU A 85 -1.52 -4.83 -0.70
C LEU A 85 -0.48 -5.21 -1.76
N PHE A 86 0.78 -4.81 -1.55
CA PHE A 86 1.90 -5.09 -2.45
C PHE A 86 2.05 -6.58 -2.75
N TRP A 87 2.11 -7.41 -1.73
CA TRP A 87 2.24 -8.86 -1.92
C TRP A 87 1.11 -9.46 -2.76
N LYS A 88 -0.11 -9.01 -2.55
CA LYS A 88 -1.30 -9.48 -3.29
C LYS A 88 -1.32 -8.99 -4.74
N SER A 89 -0.62 -7.90 -5.03
CA SER A 89 -0.57 -7.31 -6.38
C SER A 89 0.40 -8.03 -7.30
N LEU A 90 1.28 -8.88 -6.77
CA LEU A 90 2.35 -9.54 -7.53
C LEU A 90 1.97 -10.97 -7.91
N LYS A 91 1.91 -11.24 -9.21
CA LYS A 91 1.67 -12.59 -9.75
C LYS A 91 2.17 -12.68 -11.19
N LYS A 92 2.90 -13.76 -11.50
CA LYS A 92 3.33 -14.06 -12.87
C LYS A 92 2.20 -14.63 -13.72
N GLY A 93 2.30 -14.46 -15.03
CA GLY A 93 1.39 -15.07 -15.99
C GLY A 93 -0.02 -14.50 -16.00
N THR A 94 -0.21 -13.30 -15.48
CA THR A 94 -1.51 -12.62 -15.53
C THR A 94 -1.63 -11.72 -16.76
N THR A 95 -2.88 -11.52 -17.19
CA THR A 95 -3.22 -10.61 -18.28
C THR A 95 -4.28 -9.64 -17.77
N LEU A 96 -4.08 -8.35 -18.04
CA LEU A 96 -5.09 -7.33 -17.74
C LEU A 96 -6.31 -7.55 -18.63
N GLN A 97 -7.48 -7.71 -18.03
CA GLN A 97 -8.73 -8.02 -18.71
C GLN A 97 -9.96 -7.56 -17.92
N GLY A 98 -11.13 -7.70 -18.51
CA GLY A 98 -12.41 -7.46 -17.84
C GLY A 98 -12.66 -6.00 -17.49
N ASP A 99 -13.40 -5.79 -16.41
CA ASP A 99 -13.87 -4.46 -16.00
C ASP A 99 -12.74 -3.50 -15.66
N LEU A 100 -11.66 -4.01 -15.07
CA LEU A 100 -10.50 -3.17 -14.76
C LEU A 100 -9.83 -2.65 -16.03
N LYS A 101 -9.65 -3.49 -17.04
CA LYS A 101 -9.10 -3.06 -18.34
C LYS A 101 -9.99 -2.01 -18.98
N ALA A 102 -11.31 -2.23 -19.01
CA ALA A 102 -12.27 -1.29 -19.55
C ALA A 102 -12.23 0.06 -18.82
N ALA A 103 -12.13 0.05 -17.50
CA ALA A 103 -12.02 1.27 -16.70
C ALA A 103 -10.71 2.02 -16.96
N ILE A 104 -9.59 1.31 -17.11
CA ILE A 104 -8.29 1.90 -17.47
C ILE A 104 -8.37 2.55 -18.86
N GLU A 105 -8.91 1.87 -19.83
CA GLU A 105 -9.08 2.43 -21.19
C GLU A 105 -10.01 3.64 -21.20
N ARG A 106 -11.09 3.61 -20.41
CA ARG A 106 -12.02 4.74 -20.27
C ARG A 106 -11.34 5.97 -19.64
N ASP A 107 -10.58 5.78 -18.56
CA ASP A 107 -10.09 6.90 -17.74
C ASP A 107 -8.72 7.41 -18.17
N PHE A 108 -7.90 6.57 -18.81
CA PHE A 108 -6.56 6.92 -19.30
C PHE A 108 -6.47 7.01 -20.84
N GLY A 109 -7.49 6.55 -21.55
CA GLY A 109 -7.51 6.47 -23.01
C GLY A 109 -6.88 5.18 -23.57
N SER A 110 -5.88 4.62 -22.92
CA SER A 110 -5.25 3.34 -23.28
C SER A 110 -4.52 2.72 -22.06
N VAL A 111 -4.22 1.44 -22.15
CA VAL A 111 -3.38 0.74 -21.15
C VAL A 111 -1.96 1.30 -21.16
N GLU A 112 -1.44 1.64 -22.33
CA GLU A 112 -0.10 2.23 -22.50
C GLU A 112 0.01 3.59 -21.80
N ASN A 113 -1.00 4.43 -21.92
CA ASN A 113 -1.07 5.71 -21.21
C ASN A 113 -1.06 5.51 -19.69
N PHE A 114 -1.86 4.56 -19.20
CA PHE A 114 -1.85 4.22 -17.78
C PHE A 114 -0.45 3.81 -17.31
N LYS A 115 0.21 2.90 -18.03
CA LYS A 115 1.57 2.46 -17.68
C LYS A 115 2.55 3.63 -17.67
N ALA A 116 2.51 4.48 -18.67
CA ALA A 116 3.38 5.66 -18.75
C ALA A 116 3.16 6.62 -17.58
N GLU A 117 1.92 6.88 -17.18
CA GLU A 117 1.60 7.71 -16.02
C GLU A 117 2.09 7.06 -14.72
N PHE A 118 1.90 5.75 -14.57
CA PHE A 118 2.33 5.01 -13.39
C PHE A 118 3.86 5.01 -13.25
N GLU A 119 4.58 4.70 -14.33
CA GLU A 119 6.03 4.74 -14.36
C GLU A 119 6.58 6.14 -14.05
N LYS A 120 5.96 7.16 -14.62
CA LYS A 120 6.31 8.56 -14.34
C LYS A 120 6.12 8.90 -12.86
N ALA A 121 4.97 8.53 -12.28
CA ALA A 121 4.69 8.79 -10.87
C ALA A 121 5.72 8.11 -9.96
N ALA A 122 6.10 6.86 -10.26
CA ALA A 122 7.12 6.13 -9.53
C ALA A 122 8.52 6.77 -9.67
N ALA A 123 8.92 7.07 -10.91
CA ALA A 123 10.26 7.59 -11.20
C ALA A 123 10.50 9.02 -10.68
N THR A 124 9.44 9.83 -10.61
CA THR A 124 9.54 11.23 -10.16
C THR A 124 9.32 11.42 -8.66
N ARG A 125 8.92 10.37 -7.94
CA ARG A 125 8.80 10.46 -6.48
C ARG A 125 10.17 10.58 -5.86
N PHE A 126 10.48 11.74 -5.31
CA PHE A 126 11.74 11.98 -4.63
C PHE A 126 11.78 11.30 -3.25
N GLY A 127 12.86 10.60 -2.97
CA GLY A 127 12.99 9.80 -1.75
C GLY A 127 12.23 8.48 -1.81
N SER A 128 12.01 7.85 -0.67
CA SER A 128 11.19 6.65 -0.59
C SER A 128 9.71 6.98 -0.76
N GLY A 129 8.96 6.07 -1.34
CA GLY A 129 7.53 6.26 -1.53
C GLY A 129 6.89 5.18 -2.37
N TRP A 130 5.67 5.44 -2.79
CA TRP A 130 4.80 4.54 -3.54
C TRP A 130 4.15 5.24 -4.70
N ALA A 131 3.94 4.52 -5.79
CA ALA A 131 3.03 4.89 -6.87
C ALA A 131 1.77 4.03 -6.77
N TRP A 132 0.61 4.62 -7.04
CA TRP A 132 -0.69 3.99 -6.82
C TRP A 132 -1.61 4.16 -8.03
N LEU A 133 -2.36 3.09 -8.32
CA LEU A 133 -3.62 3.19 -9.05
C LEU A 133 -4.73 3.27 -8.00
N VAL A 134 -5.47 4.36 -8.00
CA VAL A 134 -6.59 4.58 -7.08
C VAL A 134 -7.90 4.76 -7.81
N ILE A 135 -9.00 4.42 -7.13
CA ILE A 135 -10.35 4.78 -7.56
C ILE A 135 -10.94 5.79 -6.58
N ASN A 136 -11.50 6.86 -7.12
CA ASN A 136 -12.18 7.88 -6.34
C ASN A 136 -13.45 8.32 -7.10
N GLN A 137 -14.61 8.17 -6.47
CA GLN A 137 -15.92 8.49 -7.09
C GLN A 137 -16.10 7.85 -8.48
N GLY A 138 -15.71 6.58 -8.60
CA GLY A 138 -15.86 5.80 -9.82
C GLY A 138 -14.81 6.07 -10.91
N LYS A 139 -13.87 6.99 -10.68
CA LYS A 139 -12.82 7.35 -11.63
C LYS A 139 -11.46 6.84 -11.15
N LEU A 140 -10.69 6.24 -12.08
CA LEU A 140 -9.31 5.82 -11.85
C LEU A 140 -8.34 6.99 -12.06
N SER A 141 -7.30 7.03 -11.23
CA SER A 141 -6.17 7.94 -11.42
C SER A 141 -4.89 7.33 -10.85
N VAL A 142 -3.75 7.85 -11.30
CA VAL A 142 -2.43 7.52 -10.76
C VAL A 142 -2.00 8.64 -9.83
N VAL A 143 -1.55 8.26 -8.63
CA VAL A 143 -1.02 9.16 -7.61
C VAL A 143 0.26 8.59 -7.03
N SER A 144 1.03 9.40 -6.31
CA SER A 144 2.18 8.93 -5.55
C SER A 144 2.20 9.52 -4.15
N THR A 145 2.77 8.78 -3.21
CA THR A 145 2.90 9.18 -1.81
C THR A 145 4.33 9.02 -1.33
N ALA A 146 4.72 9.80 -0.32
CA ALA A 146 6.03 9.70 0.30
C ALA A 146 6.05 8.63 1.40
N ASN A 147 7.21 8.04 1.63
CA ASN A 147 7.46 7.09 2.72
C ASN A 147 6.41 5.98 2.75
N GLN A 148 5.73 5.78 3.89
CA GLN A 148 4.67 4.80 4.03
C GLN A 148 3.26 5.42 4.04
N ASP A 149 3.12 6.64 3.54
CA ASP A 149 1.80 7.23 3.37
C ASP A 149 0.96 6.45 2.36
N SER A 150 -0.32 6.41 2.60
CA SER A 150 -1.31 5.76 1.75
C SER A 150 -2.38 6.75 1.32
N PRO A 151 -2.95 6.61 0.12
CA PRO A 151 -4.12 7.40 -0.29
C PRO A 151 -5.30 7.29 0.68
N LEU A 152 -5.40 6.22 1.47
CA LEU A 152 -6.40 6.04 2.52
C LEU A 152 -6.29 7.07 3.65
N MET A 153 -5.13 7.68 3.84
CA MET A 153 -4.90 8.71 4.86
C MET A 153 -5.54 10.05 4.51
N GLY A 154 -5.94 10.23 3.25
CA GLY A 154 -6.58 11.44 2.77
C GLY A 154 -5.61 12.52 2.31
N LYS A 155 -6.18 13.52 1.66
CA LYS A 155 -5.45 14.57 0.96
C LYS A 155 -4.57 15.44 1.89
N GLU A 156 -5.01 15.68 3.12
CA GLU A 156 -4.26 16.51 4.08
C GLU A 156 -2.96 15.84 4.55
N ILE A 157 -2.95 14.50 4.68
CA ILE A 157 -1.80 13.74 5.17
C ILE A 157 -0.94 13.25 4.00
N ALA A 158 -1.57 12.60 3.02
CA ALA A 158 -0.87 11.91 1.93
C ALA A 158 -0.71 12.77 0.66
N GLY A 159 -1.34 13.93 0.59
CA GLY A 159 -1.35 14.78 -0.60
C GLY A 159 -2.29 14.30 -1.71
N CYS A 160 -2.94 13.18 -1.52
CA CYS A 160 -3.90 12.58 -2.44
C CYS A 160 -4.94 11.76 -1.66
N GLU A 161 -5.98 11.33 -2.36
CA GLU A 161 -7.04 10.51 -1.78
C GLU A 161 -7.55 9.49 -2.79
N GLY A 162 -8.28 8.51 -2.33
CA GLY A 162 -8.88 7.46 -3.13
C GLY A 162 -8.61 6.08 -2.53
N PHE A 163 -9.31 5.08 -3.06
CA PHE A 163 -9.12 3.69 -2.64
C PHE A 163 -8.03 3.05 -3.50
N PRO A 164 -6.93 2.56 -2.90
CA PRO A 164 -5.83 1.97 -3.66
C PRO A 164 -6.19 0.58 -4.18
N LEU A 165 -6.04 0.39 -5.49
CA LEU A 165 -6.22 -0.88 -6.18
C LEU A 165 -4.88 -1.58 -6.43
N LEU A 166 -3.84 -0.80 -6.67
CA LEU A 166 -2.47 -1.26 -6.92
C LEU A 166 -1.51 -0.27 -6.30
N GLY A 167 -0.46 -0.75 -5.65
CA GLY A 167 0.64 0.06 -5.11
C GLY A 167 1.99 -0.63 -5.30
N LEU A 168 2.93 0.08 -5.86
CA LEU A 168 4.30 -0.36 -6.08
C LEU A 168 5.30 0.69 -5.62
#